data_3662245cecc31d3a2d340deef7417389
#
_entry.id   3662245cecc31d3a2d340deef7417389
#
_cell.length_a   1.000
_cell.length_b   1.000
_cell.length_c   1.000
_cell.angle_alpha   90.00
_cell.angle_beta   90.00
_cell.angle_gamma   90.00
#
_symmetry.space_group_name_H-M   'P 1'
#
loop_
_entity.id
_entity.type
_entity.pdbx_description
1 polymer ?
#
loop_
_entity_poly.entity_id
_entity_poly.type
_entity_poly.pdbx_seq_one_letter_code
_entity_poly.pdbx_strand_id
1 'polypeptide(L)'
;MQNLTIPIERSRVRQIVDSERFNNIVFIAILASSISIGFETYDWGSKGNNFLLYLDWFFMSIFVTEILFKIYAMRFDFFRDPWCLFDFIIVAIALFPSSGVFRVFRVFRVLRAFRLVSRIPELKLVAESLFYSVRGLTAVATLLMVVIYVFAVLSTVLFQNSGPDGATYFGSLGKSLFSLFQVMTLESWSNGIVRNLICLLYTSPSPRD
;
A
#
# COMPACT_ATOMS: atom_id res chain seq x y z
N MET A 1 -12.70 -5.70 42.14
CA MET A 1 -13.69 -6.41 41.32
C MET A 1 -14.86 -5.47 41.05
N GLN A 2 -14.80 -4.69 40.00
CA GLN A 2 -15.95 -3.87 39.57
C GLN A 2 -16.65 -4.65 38.44
N ASN A 3 -17.81 -5.21 38.78
CA ASN A 3 -18.77 -5.75 37.81
C ASN A 3 -19.31 -4.59 36.99
N LEU A 4 -18.65 -4.27 35.88
CA LEU A 4 -19.21 -3.40 34.84
C LEU A 4 -20.38 -4.16 34.21
N THR A 5 -21.59 -3.88 34.71
CA THR A 5 -22.85 -4.26 34.08
C THR A 5 -22.87 -3.66 32.67
N ILE A 6 -22.55 -4.48 31.68
CA ILE A 6 -22.67 -4.12 30.27
C ILE A 6 -24.17 -3.91 30.01
N PRO A 7 -24.65 -2.73 29.59
CA PRO A 7 -26.05 -2.51 29.32
C PRO A 7 -26.57 -3.53 28.28
N ILE A 8 -27.73 -4.10 28.57
CA ILE A 8 -28.36 -5.21 27.80
C ILE A 8 -28.43 -4.91 26.29
N GLU A 9 -28.58 -3.65 25.94
CA GLU A 9 -28.64 -3.17 24.55
C GLU A 9 -27.29 -3.38 23.81
N ARG A 10 -26.16 -3.22 24.49
CA ARG A 10 -24.82 -3.45 23.92
C ARG A 10 -24.53 -4.93 23.70
N SER A 11 -25.04 -5.78 24.57
CA SER A 11 -24.88 -7.23 24.42
C SER A 11 -25.59 -7.74 23.17
N ARG A 12 -26.74 -7.17 22.83
CA ARG A 12 -27.47 -7.49 21.60
C ARG A 12 -26.73 -7.01 20.33
N VAL A 13 -26.19 -5.79 20.33
CA VAL A 13 -25.43 -5.26 19.20
C VAL A 13 -24.16 -6.09 18.98
N ARG A 14 -23.46 -6.46 20.05
CA ARG A 14 -22.28 -7.33 19.96
C ARG A 14 -22.64 -8.70 19.40
N GLN A 15 -23.74 -9.30 19.81
CA GLN A 15 -24.23 -10.58 19.25
C GLN A 15 -24.55 -10.47 17.75
N ILE A 16 -25.08 -9.34 17.30
CA ILE A 16 -25.35 -9.10 15.88
C ILE A 16 -24.04 -8.96 15.09
N VAL A 17 -23.08 -8.19 15.60
CA VAL A 17 -21.78 -7.98 14.95
C VAL A 17 -20.97 -9.27 14.89
N ASP A 18 -21.05 -10.12 15.92
CA ASP A 18 -20.36 -11.41 16.00
C ASP A 18 -21.13 -12.53 15.25
N SER A 19 -22.34 -12.26 14.73
CA SER A 19 -23.13 -13.22 13.99
C SER A 19 -22.49 -13.60 12.66
N GLU A 20 -22.44 -14.91 12.37
CA GLU A 20 -21.96 -15.42 11.08
C GLU A 20 -22.71 -14.83 9.89
N ARG A 21 -24.04 -14.62 10.02
CA ARG A 21 -24.86 -14.01 8.96
C ARG A 21 -24.42 -12.59 8.64
N PHE A 22 -24.18 -11.78 9.66
CA PHE A 22 -23.70 -10.41 9.48
C PHE A 22 -22.33 -10.38 8.82
N ASN A 23 -21.39 -11.21 9.29
CA ASN A 23 -20.07 -11.33 8.71
C ASN A 23 -20.11 -11.79 7.25
N ASN A 24 -20.97 -12.75 6.91
CA ASN A 24 -21.14 -13.23 5.54
C ASN A 24 -21.74 -12.16 4.61
N ILE A 25 -22.72 -11.37 5.08
CA ILE A 25 -23.28 -10.26 4.29
C ILE A 25 -22.21 -9.21 3.99
N VAL A 26 -21.42 -8.82 4.99
CA VAL A 26 -20.34 -7.86 4.81
C VAL A 26 -19.26 -8.42 3.89
N PHE A 27 -18.91 -9.69 4.02
CA PHE A 27 -17.96 -10.37 3.13
C PHE A 27 -18.42 -10.35 1.67
N ILE A 28 -19.69 -10.69 1.42
CA ILE A 28 -20.27 -10.63 0.07
C ILE A 28 -20.27 -9.19 -0.46
N ALA A 29 -20.58 -8.21 0.39
CA ALA A 29 -20.54 -6.80 0.01
C ALA A 29 -19.13 -6.33 -0.37
N ILE A 30 -18.09 -6.80 0.34
CA ILE A 30 -16.68 -6.50 0.01
C ILE A 30 -16.32 -7.13 -1.35
N LEU A 31 -16.67 -8.40 -1.59
CA LEU A 31 -16.43 -9.05 -2.86
C LEU A 31 -17.14 -8.32 -4.02
N ALA A 32 -18.42 -8.02 -3.86
CA ALA A 32 -19.20 -7.34 -4.88
C ALA A 32 -18.65 -5.92 -5.17
N SER A 33 -18.25 -5.18 -4.13
CA SER A 33 -17.64 -3.86 -4.32
C SER A 33 -16.28 -3.95 -4.99
N SER A 34 -15.47 -4.98 -4.71
CA SER A 34 -14.18 -5.21 -5.36
C SER A 34 -14.33 -5.51 -6.85
N ILE A 35 -15.33 -6.32 -7.20
CA ILE A 35 -15.68 -6.61 -8.59
C ILE A 35 -16.18 -5.32 -9.29
N SER A 36 -17.01 -4.53 -8.61
CA SER A 36 -17.52 -3.25 -9.15
C SER A 36 -16.39 -2.27 -9.49
N ILE A 37 -15.34 -2.19 -8.67
CA ILE A 37 -14.15 -1.38 -8.98
C ILE A 37 -13.47 -1.88 -10.26
N GLY A 38 -13.37 -3.20 -10.45
CA GLY A 38 -12.82 -3.78 -11.67
C GLY A 38 -13.62 -3.36 -12.91
N PHE A 39 -14.95 -3.36 -12.81
CA PHE A 39 -15.80 -2.88 -13.90
C PHE A 39 -15.69 -1.37 -14.17
N GLU A 40 -15.39 -0.56 -13.16
CA GLU A 40 -15.17 0.89 -13.30
C GLU A 40 -13.96 1.23 -14.19
N THR A 41 -13.03 0.28 -14.39
CA THR A 41 -11.88 0.48 -15.30
C THR A 41 -12.27 0.46 -16.79
N TYR A 42 -13.44 -0.08 -17.10
CA TYR A 42 -13.99 -0.07 -18.46
C TYR A 42 -14.89 1.14 -18.68
N ASP A 43 -14.82 1.74 -19.86
CA ASP A 43 -15.70 2.84 -20.23
C ASP A 43 -17.05 2.31 -20.72
N TRP A 44 -18.07 2.37 -19.87
CA TRP A 44 -19.44 1.90 -20.14
C TRP A 44 -20.36 3.03 -20.63
N GLY A 45 -19.80 4.20 -20.97
CA GLY A 45 -20.55 5.39 -21.31
C GLY A 45 -21.27 6.01 -20.10
N SER A 46 -21.92 7.17 -20.33
CA SER A 46 -22.46 8.01 -19.23
C SER A 46 -23.50 7.31 -18.34
N LYS A 47 -24.34 6.45 -18.89
CA LYS A 47 -25.37 5.73 -18.12
C LYS A 47 -24.77 4.63 -17.24
N GLY A 48 -23.77 3.89 -17.75
CA GLY A 48 -23.08 2.85 -17.00
C GLY A 48 -22.26 3.46 -15.85
N ASN A 49 -21.55 4.54 -16.10
CA ASN A 49 -20.76 5.23 -15.10
C ASN A 49 -21.62 5.79 -13.95
N ASN A 50 -22.83 6.31 -14.24
CA ASN A 50 -23.74 6.76 -13.19
C ASN A 50 -24.27 5.60 -12.33
N PHE A 51 -24.59 4.45 -12.92
CA PHE A 51 -25.00 3.27 -12.18
C PHE A 51 -23.92 2.77 -11.23
N LEU A 52 -22.68 2.70 -11.71
CA LEU A 52 -21.52 2.29 -10.88
C LEU A 52 -21.29 3.26 -9.72
N LEU A 53 -21.50 4.57 -9.93
CA LEU A 53 -21.44 5.56 -8.86
C LEU A 53 -22.48 5.33 -7.77
N TYR A 54 -23.74 5.06 -8.13
CA TYR A 54 -24.78 4.75 -7.14
C TYR A 54 -24.48 3.46 -6.37
N LEU A 55 -23.95 2.46 -7.08
CA LEU A 55 -23.54 1.20 -6.47
C LEU A 55 -22.39 1.41 -5.48
N ASP A 56 -21.45 2.27 -5.82
CA ASP A 56 -20.32 2.64 -4.96
C ASP A 56 -20.79 3.30 -3.65
N TRP A 57 -21.69 4.27 -3.76
CA TRP A 57 -22.30 4.92 -2.59
C TRP A 57 -23.10 3.95 -1.72
N PHE A 58 -23.80 2.99 -2.34
CA PHE A 58 -24.53 1.95 -1.63
C PHE A 58 -23.58 1.06 -0.80
N PHE A 59 -22.51 0.54 -1.40
CA PHE A 59 -21.52 -0.24 -0.66
C PHE A 59 -20.82 0.57 0.44
N MET A 60 -20.52 1.84 0.15
CA MET A 60 -19.90 2.71 1.13
C MET A 60 -20.82 2.90 2.36
N SER A 61 -22.12 3.07 2.17
CA SER A 61 -23.07 3.19 3.28
C SER A 61 -23.10 1.94 4.16
N ILE A 62 -23.04 0.74 3.55
CA ILE A 62 -22.95 -0.53 4.28
C ILE A 62 -21.69 -0.57 5.14
N PHE A 63 -20.53 -0.20 4.57
CA PHE A 63 -19.24 -0.26 5.27
C PHE A 63 -19.15 0.75 6.42
N VAL A 64 -19.66 1.95 6.21
CA VAL A 64 -19.73 2.96 7.29
C VAL A 64 -20.64 2.48 8.42
N THR A 65 -21.80 1.95 8.08
CA THR A 65 -22.75 1.41 9.06
C THR A 65 -22.13 0.25 9.86
N GLU A 66 -21.44 -0.66 9.19
CA GLU A 66 -20.72 -1.76 9.83
C GLU A 66 -19.69 -1.25 10.86
N ILE A 67 -18.86 -0.27 10.46
CA ILE A 67 -17.82 0.28 11.34
C ILE A 67 -18.44 1.00 12.51
N LEU A 68 -19.53 1.76 12.30
CA LEU A 68 -20.25 2.42 13.39
C LEU A 68 -20.81 1.41 14.40
N PHE A 69 -21.38 0.30 13.93
CA PHE A 69 -21.83 -0.77 14.82
C PHE A 69 -20.66 -1.41 15.60
N LYS A 70 -19.52 -1.64 14.96
CA LYS A 70 -18.32 -2.16 15.63
C LYS A 70 -17.79 -1.18 16.69
N ILE A 71 -17.70 0.10 16.37
CA ILE A 71 -17.25 1.13 17.32
C ILE A 71 -18.21 1.20 18.50
N TYR A 72 -19.52 1.17 18.25
CA TYR A 72 -20.53 1.19 19.32
C TYR A 72 -20.46 -0.05 20.23
N ALA A 73 -20.23 -1.24 19.63
CA ALA A 73 -20.15 -2.50 20.36
C ALA A 73 -18.87 -2.63 21.18
N MET A 74 -17.73 -2.28 20.59
CA MET A 74 -16.38 -2.54 21.17
C MET A 74 -15.78 -1.33 21.88
N ARG A 75 -16.23 -0.10 21.60
CA ARG A 75 -15.68 1.16 22.18
C ARG A 75 -14.16 1.25 22.09
N PHE A 76 -13.47 1.28 23.26
CA PHE A 76 -12.01 1.39 23.35
C PHE A 76 -11.29 0.14 22.88
N ASP A 77 -11.90 -1.04 22.97
CA ASP A 77 -11.31 -2.29 22.49
C ASP A 77 -11.20 -2.30 20.96
N PHE A 78 -12.05 -1.54 20.26
CA PHE A 78 -11.98 -1.35 18.81
C PHE A 78 -10.61 -0.80 18.35
N PHE A 79 -10.08 0.19 19.06
CA PHE A 79 -8.78 0.80 18.73
C PHE A 79 -7.57 -0.03 19.18
N ARG A 80 -7.80 -1.06 20.00
CA ARG A 80 -6.75 -2.02 20.42
C ARG A 80 -6.58 -3.16 19.43
N ASP A 81 -7.62 -3.48 18.67
CA ASP A 81 -7.55 -4.50 17.64
C ASP A 81 -6.99 -3.91 16.34
N PRO A 82 -5.77 -4.33 15.90
CA PRO A 82 -5.13 -3.80 14.70
C PRO A 82 -5.95 -4.06 13.44
N TRP A 83 -6.75 -5.14 13.39
CA TRP A 83 -7.57 -5.47 12.24
C TRP A 83 -8.81 -4.59 12.13
N CYS A 84 -9.43 -4.25 13.25
CA CYS A 84 -10.53 -3.29 13.30
C CYS A 84 -10.06 -1.88 12.92
N LEU A 85 -8.86 -1.49 13.39
CA LEU A 85 -8.25 -0.21 13.04
C LEU A 85 -7.89 -0.16 11.55
N PHE A 86 -7.38 -1.24 10.98
CA PHE A 86 -7.09 -1.37 9.56
C PHE A 86 -8.35 -1.17 8.70
N ASP A 87 -9.46 -1.86 9.03
CA ASP A 87 -10.75 -1.68 8.37
C ASP A 87 -11.25 -0.23 8.45
N PHE A 88 -11.09 0.40 9.62
CA PHE A 88 -11.48 1.79 9.83
C PHE A 88 -10.69 2.76 8.97
N ILE A 89 -9.35 2.61 8.92
CA ILE A 89 -8.47 3.47 8.12
C ILE A 89 -8.83 3.39 6.64
N ILE A 90 -9.07 2.19 6.11
CA ILE A 90 -9.45 1.99 4.71
C ILE A 90 -10.75 2.72 4.38
N VAL A 91 -11.77 2.60 5.24
CA VAL A 91 -13.06 3.27 5.00
C VAL A 91 -12.92 4.78 5.18
N ALA A 92 -12.16 5.24 6.16
CA ALA A 92 -11.90 6.66 6.36
C ALA A 92 -11.23 7.31 5.14
N ILE A 93 -10.21 6.64 4.56
CA ILE A 93 -9.55 7.10 3.32
C ILE A 93 -10.53 7.13 2.15
N ALA A 94 -11.40 6.10 2.03
CA ALA A 94 -12.38 6.03 0.96
C ALA A 94 -13.50 7.08 1.06
N LEU A 95 -13.79 7.60 2.26
CA LEU A 95 -14.76 8.67 2.51
C LEU A 95 -14.22 10.07 2.17
N PHE A 96 -12.91 10.23 2.01
CA PHE A 96 -12.34 11.55 1.72
C PHE A 96 -12.89 12.12 0.41
N PRO A 97 -13.32 13.39 0.41
CA PRO A 97 -13.86 14.02 -0.79
C PRO A 97 -12.79 14.13 -1.89
N SER A 98 -13.10 13.59 -3.06
CA SER A 98 -12.19 13.56 -4.22
C SER A 98 -12.25 14.86 -5.05
N SER A 99 -12.19 16.03 -4.39
CA SER A 99 -12.23 17.33 -5.03
C SER A 99 -10.85 18.03 -5.00
N GLY A 100 -10.49 18.71 -6.06
CA GLY A 100 -9.26 19.49 -6.13
C GLY A 100 -7.98 18.66 -5.97
N VAL A 101 -7.12 19.05 -5.03
CA VAL A 101 -5.84 18.39 -4.71
C VAL A 101 -6.04 16.95 -4.25
N PHE A 102 -7.19 16.63 -3.67
CA PHE A 102 -7.54 15.32 -3.14
C PHE A 102 -8.02 14.32 -4.20
N ARG A 103 -7.90 14.63 -5.50
CA ARG A 103 -8.26 13.69 -6.58
C ARG A 103 -7.56 12.35 -6.49
N VAL A 104 -6.36 12.32 -5.91
CA VAL A 104 -5.57 11.10 -5.68
C VAL A 104 -6.30 10.10 -4.77
N PHE A 105 -7.12 10.58 -3.83
CA PHE A 105 -7.89 9.69 -2.94
C PHE A 105 -8.93 8.84 -3.69
N ARG A 106 -9.30 9.22 -4.92
CA ARG A 106 -10.14 8.36 -5.76
C ARG A 106 -9.46 7.03 -6.08
N VAL A 107 -8.14 7.04 -6.30
CA VAL A 107 -7.37 5.82 -6.59
C VAL A 107 -7.33 4.91 -5.36
N PHE A 108 -7.28 5.49 -4.16
CA PHE A 108 -7.25 4.70 -2.92
C PHE A 108 -8.56 3.97 -2.60
N ARG A 109 -9.64 4.21 -3.34
CA ARG A 109 -10.86 3.40 -3.21
C ARG A 109 -10.60 1.91 -3.47
N VAL A 110 -9.59 1.59 -4.30
CA VAL A 110 -9.18 0.19 -4.56
C VAL A 110 -8.73 -0.50 -3.27
N LEU A 111 -8.19 0.25 -2.29
CA LEU A 111 -7.73 -0.31 -1.02
C LEU A 111 -8.85 -0.99 -0.21
N ARG A 112 -10.13 -0.67 -0.50
CA ARG A 112 -11.24 -1.37 0.17
C ARG A 112 -11.27 -2.87 -0.12
N ALA A 113 -10.68 -3.33 -1.23
CA ALA A 113 -10.51 -4.75 -1.51
C ALA A 113 -9.59 -5.43 -0.50
N PHE A 114 -8.61 -4.72 0.08
CA PHE A 114 -7.74 -5.26 1.13
C PHE A 114 -8.48 -5.62 2.42
N ARG A 115 -9.71 -5.14 2.61
CA ARG A 115 -10.56 -5.59 3.72
C ARG A 115 -10.89 -7.09 3.68
N LEU A 116 -10.71 -7.73 2.51
CA LEU A 116 -10.77 -9.19 2.42
C LEU A 116 -9.74 -9.87 3.33
N VAL A 117 -8.57 -9.26 3.50
CA VAL A 117 -7.50 -9.82 4.33
C VAL A 117 -7.93 -9.92 5.80
N SER A 118 -8.65 -8.90 6.31
CA SER A 118 -9.15 -8.94 7.68
C SER A 118 -10.31 -9.94 7.89
N ARG A 119 -10.96 -10.38 6.80
CA ARG A 119 -12.14 -11.25 6.85
C ARG A 119 -11.84 -12.73 6.66
N ILE A 120 -10.80 -13.05 5.91
CA ILE A 120 -10.42 -14.44 5.62
C ILE A 120 -9.35 -14.86 6.63
N PRO A 121 -9.62 -15.86 7.52
CA PRO A 121 -8.69 -16.24 8.58
C PRO A 121 -7.31 -16.65 8.04
N GLU A 122 -7.27 -17.33 6.91
CA GLU A 122 -6.05 -17.82 6.28
C GLU A 122 -5.19 -16.63 5.79
N LEU A 123 -5.80 -15.61 5.18
CA LEU A 123 -5.10 -14.42 4.73
C LEU A 123 -4.60 -13.58 5.91
N LYS A 124 -5.40 -13.51 6.97
CA LYS A 124 -5.01 -12.86 8.22
C LYS A 124 -3.77 -13.51 8.82
N LEU A 125 -3.74 -14.84 8.91
CA LEU A 125 -2.60 -15.59 9.42
C LEU A 125 -1.33 -15.36 8.58
N VAL A 126 -1.47 -15.37 7.26
CA VAL A 126 -0.35 -15.07 6.34
C VAL A 126 0.16 -13.65 6.54
N ALA A 127 -0.74 -12.66 6.61
CA ALA A 127 -0.37 -11.27 6.84
C ALA A 127 0.36 -11.09 8.18
N GLU A 128 -0.16 -11.67 9.26
CA GLU A 128 0.49 -11.65 10.58
C GLU A 128 1.89 -12.27 10.54
N SER A 129 2.05 -13.41 9.87
CA SER A 129 3.34 -14.09 9.71
C SER A 129 4.34 -13.23 8.94
N LEU A 130 3.89 -12.53 7.89
CA LEU A 130 4.72 -11.59 7.14
C LEU A 130 5.18 -10.42 8.03
N PHE A 131 4.29 -9.82 8.82
CA PHE A 131 4.64 -8.74 9.74
C PHE A 131 5.64 -9.17 10.81
N TYR A 132 5.53 -10.40 11.34
CA TYR A 132 6.52 -10.94 12.26
C TYR A 132 7.89 -11.15 11.60
N SER A 133 7.91 -11.62 10.35
CA SER A 133 9.15 -11.83 9.58
C SER A 133 9.88 -10.53 9.27
N VAL A 134 9.16 -9.43 9.03
CA VAL A 134 9.75 -8.10 8.76
C VAL A 134 10.67 -7.66 9.88
N ARG A 135 10.34 -7.96 11.14
CA ARG A 135 11.17 -7.61 12.30
C ARG A 135 12.57 -8.23 12.21
N GLY A 136 12.68 -9.47 11.73
CA GLY A 136 13.98 -10.11 11.50
C GLY A 136 14.74 -9.54 10.31
N LEU A 137 14.02 -9.11 9.27
CA LEU A 137 14.62 -8.54 8.06
C LEU A 137 15.10 -7.10 8.23
N THR A 138 14.59 -6.36 9.21
CA THR A 138 14.95 -4.92 9.39
C THR A 138 16.45 -4.73 9.64
N ALA A 139 17.09 -5.60 10.39
CA ALA A 139 18.53 -5.50 10.65
C ALA A 139 19.35 -5.65 9.36
N VAL A 140 19.00 -6.65 8.54
CA VAL A 140 19.65 -6.88 7.24
C VAL A 140 19.37 -5.76 6.27
N ALA A 141 18.11 -5.29 6.21
CA ALA A 141 17.74 -4.16 5.36
C ALA A 141 18.46 -2.86 5.75
N THR A 142 18.63 -2.61 7.05
CA THR A 142 19.35 -1.45 7.55
C THR A 142 20.84 -1.52 7.16
N LEU A 143 21.49 -2.68 7.36
CA LEU A 143 22.88 -2.88 6.95
C LEU A 143 23.06 -2.64 5.45
N LEU A 144 22.15 -3.22 4.64
CA LEU A 144 22.16 -3.06 3.19
C LEU A 144 21.97 -1.60 2.77
N MET A 145 21.07 -0.88 3.43
CA MET A 145 20.84 0.55 3.18
C MET A 145 22.09 1.38 3.46
N VAL A 146 22.79 1.10 4.55
CA VAL A 146 24.07 1.77 4.89
C VAL A 146 25.13 1.50 3.82
N VAL A 147 25.26 0.24 3.39
CA VAL A 147 26.21 -0.13 2.33
C VAL A 147 25.90 0.61 1.02
N ILE A 148 24.63 0.57 0.58
CA ILE A 148 24.19 1.27 -0.63
C ILE A 148 24.44 2.78 -0.50
N TYR A 149 24.18 3.37 0.66
CA TYR A 149 24.42 4.81 0.88
C TYR A 149 25.89 5.17 0.72
N VAL A 150 26.82 4.41 1.34
CA VAL A 150 28.25 4.65 1.23
C VAL A 150 28.71 4.57 -0.23
N PHE A 151 28.29 3.53 -0.95
CA PHE A 151 28.61 3.37 -2.37
C PHE A 151 27.96 4.45 -3.24
N ALA A 152 26.76 4.93 -2.88
CA ALA A 152 26.09 6.01 -3.60
C ALA A 152 26.86 7.33 -3.48
N VAL A 153 27.33 7.67 -2.28
CA VAL A 153 28.19 8.85 -2.09
C VAL A 153 29.47 8.72 -2.92
N LEU A 154 30.14 7.57 -2.83
CA LEU A 154 31.37 7.31 -3.59
C LEU A 154 31.13 7.43 -5.11
N SER A 155 30.10 6.78 -5.62
CA SER A 155 29.75 6.81 -7.05
C SER A 155 29.35 8.22 -7.52
N THR A 156 28.66 9.00 -6.71
CA THR A 156 28.33 10.38 -7.03
C THR A 156 29.65 11.20 -7.19
N VAL A 157 30.55 11.11 -6.22
CA VAL A 157 31.81 11.87 -6.27
C VAL A 157 32.67 11.47 -7.46
N LEU A 158 32.74 10.19 -7.78
CA LEU A 158 33.61 9.68 -8.86
C LEU A 158 33.02 9.92 -10.26
N PHE A 159 31.69 9.75 -10.43
CA PHE A 159 31.09 9.65 -11.76
C PHE A 159 30.19 10.82 -12.15
N GLN A 160 29.82 11.75 -11.25
CA GLN A 160 28.93 12.86 -11.57
C GLN A 160 29.42 13.72 -12.76
N ASN A 161 30.71 13.83 -12.98
CA ASN A 161 31.34 14.64 -14.05
C ASN A 161 31.91 13.78 -15.19
N SER A 162 31.66 12.48 -15.21
CA SER A 162 32.20 11.53 -16.19
C SER A 162 31.36 11.42 -17.46
N GLY A 163 30.94 12.56 -18.02
CA GLY A 163 30.17 12.62 -19.26
C GLY A 163 28.66 12.51 -19.05
N PRO A 164 27.87 12.48 -20.16
CA PRO A 164 26.41 12.51 -20.09
C PRO A 164 25.77 11.30 -19.37
N ASP A 165 26.35 10.10 -19.52
CA ASP A 165 25.87 8.88 -18.85
C ASP A 165 26.19 8.89 -17.36
N GLY A 166 27.40 9.38 -16.98
CA GLY A 166 27.76 9.60 -15.58
C GLY A 166 26.80 10.56 -14.88
N ALA A 167 26.46 11.67 -15.50
CA ALA A 167 25.51 12.63 -14.99
C ALA A 167 24.07 12.09 -14.95
N THR A 168 23.71 11.17 -15.86
CA THR A 168 22.39 10.55 -15.90
C THR A 168 22.18 9.62 -14.72
N TYR A 169 23.11 8.72 -14.43
CA TYR A 169 23.00 7.68 -13.40
C TYR A 169 23.55 8.11 -12.03
N PHE A 170 24.60 8.96 -12.00
CA PHE A 170 25.31 9.34 -10.79
C PHE A 170 25.45 10.86 -10.58
N GLY A 171 24.71 11.67 -11.33
CA GLY A 171 24.75 13.14 -11.24
C GLY A 171 24.18 13.74 -9.95
N SER A 172 23.60 12.93 -9.07
CA SER A 172 23.18 13.34 -7.72
C SER A 172 23.07 12.13 -6.81
N LEU A 173 23.12 12.34 -5.49
CA LEU A 173 23.00 11.27 -4.51
C LEU A 173 21.72 10.43 -4.68
N GLY A 174 20.59 11.06 -4.99
CA GLY A 174 19.34 10.36 -5.22
C GLY A 174 19.39 9.46 -6.46
N LYS A 175 20.00 9.93 -7.55
CA LYS A 175 20.21 9.13 -8.76
C LYS A 175 21.16 7.96 -8.49
N SER A 176 22.23 8.19 -7.75
CA SER A 176 23.20 7.15 -7.39
C SER A 176 22.57 6.07 -6.51
N LEU A 177 21.75 6.44 -5.53
CA LEU A 177 20.99 5.50 -4.71
C LEU A 177 20.06 4.64 -5.56
N PHE A 178 19.31 5.24 -6.48
CA PHE A 178 18.41 4.52 -7.38
C PHE A 178 19.20 3.57 -8.32
N SER A 179 20.27 4.06 -8.92
CA SER A 179 21.11 3.24 -9.81
C SER A 179 21.74 2.06 -9.09
N LEU A 180 22.25 2.25 -7.86
CA LEU A 180 22.81 1.16 -7.07
C LEU A 180 21.73 0.18 -6.57
N PHE A 181 20.54 0.67 -6.23
CA PHE A 181 19.41 -0.20 -5.94
C PHE A 181 19.07 -1.07 -7.17
N GLN A 182 19.05 -0.48 -8.36
CA GLN A 182 18.81 -1.18 -9.62
C GLN A 182 19.90 -2.23 -9.90
N VAL A 183 21.16 -1.90 -9.68
CA VAL A 183 22.29 -2.85 -9.79
C VAL A 183 22.12 -4.01 -8.80
N MET A 184 21.74 -3.70 -7.55
CA MET A 184 21.54 -4.71 -6.51
C MET A 184 20.41 -5.68 -6.85
N THR A 185 19.33 -5.20 -7.45
CA THR A 185 18.21 -6.03 -7.90
C THR A 185 18.49 -6.75 -9.22
N LEU A 186 19.67 -6.59 -9.77
CA LEU A 186 20.12 -7.16 -11.06
C LEU A 186 19.27 -6.70 -12.27
N GLU A 187 18.52 -5.63 -12.12
CA GLU A 187 17.72 -5.08 -13.21
C GLU A 187 18.56 -4.18 -14.09
N SER A 188 18.70 -4.56 -15.37
CA SER A 188 19.41 -3.76 -16.40
C SER A 188 20.82 -3.28 -16.03
N TRP A 189 21.43 -3.90 -15.01
CA TRP A 189 22.74 -3.50 -14.49
C TRP A 189 23.83 -3.57 -15.55
N SER A 190 23.80 -4.61 -16.38
CA SER A 190 24.81 -4.86 -17.40
C SER A 190 24.68 -3.89 -18.59
N ASN A 191 23.50 -3.86 -19.22
CA ASN A 191 23.29 -3.10 -20.46
C ASN A 191 22.93 -1.62 -20.21
N GLY A 192 22.27 -1.33 -19.10
CA GLY A 192 21.84 0.03 -18.78
C GLY A 192 22.94 0.87 -18.14
N ILE A 193 23.61 0.35 -17.13
CA ILE A 193 24.50 1.14 -16.27
C ILE A 193 25.97 0.81 -16.52
N VAL A 194 26.36 -0.45 -16.32
CA VAL A 194 27.77 -0.83 -16.27
C VAL A 194 28.43 -0.73 -17.62
N ARG A 195 27.78 -1.17 -18.70
CA ARG A 195 28.34 -1.13 -20.05
C ARG A 195 28.58 0.30 -20.52
N ASN A 196 27.67 1.22 -20.24
CA ASN A 196 27.82 2.62 -20.59
C ASN A 196 28.98 3.28 -19.83
N LEU A 197 29.14 2.97 -18.53
CA LEU A 197 30.27 3.46 -17.72
C LEU A 197 31.60 2.87 -18.15
N ILE A 198 31.67 1.58 -18.49
CA ILE A 198 32.89 0.93 -18.96
C ILE A 198 33.33 1.56 -20.29
N CYS A 199 32.39 1.83 -21.21
CA CYS A 199 32.74 2.54 -22.45
C CYS A 199 33.35 3.90 -22.19
N LEU A 200 32.86 4.66 -21.21
CA LEU A 200 33.44 5.95 -20.83
C LEU A 200 34.87 5.83 -20.27
N LEU A 201 35.13 4.75 -19.51
CA LEU A 201 36.49 4.52 -18.93
C LEU A 201 37.49 4.03 -19.97
N TYR A 202 37.04 3.29 -21.00
CA TYR A 202 37.92 2.74 -22.04
C TYR A 202 38.06 3.62 -23.30
N THR A 203 37.15 4.56 -23.53
CA THR A 203 37.25 5.56 -24.61
C THR A 203 37.93 6.83 -24.11
N SER A 204 39.09 6.70 -23.49
CA SER A 204 40.01 7.82 -23.39
C SER A 204 40.43 8.17 -24.82
N PRO A 205 40.31 9.45 -25.24
CA PRO A 205 40.77 9.86 -26.57
C PRO A 205 42.22 9.45 -26.73
N SER A 206 42.48 8.71 -27.80
CA SER A 206 43.85 8.36 -28.17
C SER A 206 44.63 9.66 -28.36
N PRO A 207 45.86 9.80 -27.79
CA PRO A 207 46.65 11.02 -27.97
C PRO A 207 47.19 11.20 -29.41
N ARG A 208 46.54 10.63 -30.41
CA ARG A 208 46.93 10.61 -31.80
C ARG A 208 45.94 11.21 -32.80
N ASP A 209 44.95 11.94 -32.37
CA ASP A 209 44.09 12.70 -33.27
C ASP A 209 44.27 14.20 -33.05
#